data_bf74963f0d2677f35f2c2238e07f88fa
#
_entry.id   bf74963f0d2677f35f2c2238e07f88fa
#
_cell.length_a   1.000
_cell.length_b   1.000
_cell.length_c   1.000
_cell.angle_alpha   90.00
_cell.angle_beta   90.00
_cell.angle_gamma   90.00
#
_symmetry.space_group_name_H-M   'P 1'
#
loop_
_entity.id
_entity.type
_entity.pdbx_description
1 polymer ?
#
loop_
_entity_poly.entity_id
_entity_poly.type
_entity_poly.pdbx_seq_one_letter_code
_entity_poly.pdbx_strand_id
1 'polypeptide(L)'
;RFLVLLVATFALGARPALAQSVLRDAETEAFMKDMARPLVEAAGLEPKSVEFVLVQDDSLNAFVTGGQNVFLHSGTIAQAKGVNQIEGIVAHELGHITGGHNVRFADGMKGASSISLVSLLLGAAAIAAGAGEAGMGIMAGGQQAAMGKFLAYSRNQESSTDQAGAQFLAKAGISGRGSIEFFKQIQNQEYRYAIPQDDSYGRTHPLSGERITMLEELYKKSPAWDRPSDPALEKRFQRVKAKLVGFVSEPARTFQLYPESDLSEPARYA
;
A
#
# COMPACT_ATOMS: atom_id res chain seq x y z
N ARG A 1 16.40 22.54 38.90
CA ARG A 1 16.49 23.34 37.65
C ARG A 1 16.69 22.47 36.43
N PHE A 2 17.54 21.43 36.47
CA PHE A 2 17.77 20.49 35.35
C PHE A 2 16.54 19.64 35.01
N LEU A 3 15.78 19.19 36.00
CA LEU A 3 14.57 18.38 35.78
C LEU A 3 13.46 19.16 35.06
N VAL A 4 13.33 20.45 35.37
CA VAL A 4 12.32 21.33 34.74
C VAL A 4 12.67 21.62 33.28
N LEU A 5 13.97 21.73 32.95
CA LEU A 5 14.43 21.91 31.58
C LEU A 5 14.18 20.66 30.72
N LEU A 6 14.38 19.46 31.31
CA LEU A 6 14.12 18.18 30.62
C LEU A 6 12.63 17.96 30.30
N VAL A 7 11.75 18.34 31.21
CA VAL A 7 10.30 18.26 31.01
C VAL A 7 9.83 19.29 29.98
N ALA A 8 10.41 20.49 29.97
CA ALA A 8 10.06 21.53 29.00
C ALA A 8 10.52 21.17 27.57
N THR A 9 11.67 20.52 27.40
CA THR A 9 12.13 20.05 26.08
C THR A 9 11.30 18.88 25.56
N PHE A 10 10.74 18.03 26.44
CA PHE A 10 9.85 16.94 26.04
C PHE A 10 8.46 17.47 25.63
N ALA A 11 7.97 18.53 26.27
CA ALA A 11 6.69 19.13 25.95
C ALA A 11 6.69 19.91 24.61
N LEU A 12 7.84 20.49 24.22
CA LEU A 12 8.01 21.20 22.94
C LEU A 12 8.18 20.27 21.73
N GLY A 13 8.48 18.99 21.95
CA GLY A 13 8.64 17.97 20.90
C GLY A 13 7.38 17.18 20.56
N ALA A 14 6.30 17.32 21.34
CA ALA A 14 5.03 16.65 21.07
C ALA A 14 4.34 17.31 19.87
N ARG A 15 4.68 16.92 18.65
CA ARG A 15 3.86 17.21 17.48
C ARG A 15 2.52 16.51 17.66
N PRO A 16 1.38 17.17 17.44
CA PRO A 16 0.10 16.48 17.42
C PRO A 16 0.22 15.36 16.36
N ALA A 17 0.05 14.12 16.79
CA ALA A 17 -0.13 13.02 15.85
C ALA A 17 -1.42 13.33 15.10
N LEU A 18 -1.33 13.70 13.84
CA LEU A 18 -2.48 13.78 12.95
C LEU A 18 -3.04 12.37 12.85
N ALA A 19 -4.08 12.08 13.63
CA ALA A 19 -4.81 10.82 13.47
C ALA A 19 -5.39 10.80 12.06
N GLN A 20 -5.02 9.82 11.26
CA GLN A 20 -5.63 9.60 9.95
C GLN A 20 -7.14 9.44 10.18
N SER A 21 -7.96 10.26 9.51
CA SER A 21 -9.40 10.19 9.66
C SER A 21 -9.96 9.10 8.75
N VAL A 22 -10.83 8.27 9.31
CA VAL A 22 -11.62 7.30 8.53
C VAL A 22 -12.77 8.06 7.89
N LEU A 23 -12.86 7.98 6.57
CA LEU A 23 -13.98 8.52 5.81
C LEU A 23 -15.13 7.52 5.81
N ARG A 24 -16.33 7.99 6.10
CA ARG A 24 -17.54 7.18 6.08
C ARG A 24 -18.50 7.73 5.03
N ASP A 25 -18.73 6.95 4.01
CA ASP A 25 -19.68 7.25 2.94
C ASP A 25 -20.35 5.97 2.45
N ALA A 26 -21.65 5.85 2.68
CA ALA A 26 -22.41 4.63 2.39
C ALA A 26 -22.37 4.24 0.91
N GLU A 27 -22.33 5.21 -0.01
CA GLU A 27 -22.23 4.94 -1.44
C GLU A 27 -20.88 4.38 -1.83
N THR A 28 -19.80 4.98 -1.32
CA THR A 28 -18.42 4.51 -1.55
C THR A 28 -18.21 3.13 -0.92
N GLU A 29 -18.66 2.92 0.30
CA GLU A 29 -18.55 1.63 1.01
C GLU A 29 -19.32 0.53 0.24
N ALA A 30 -20.53 0.80 -0.24
CA ALA A 30 -21.30 -0.15 -1.04
C ALA A 30 -20.62 -0.43 -2.38
N PHE A 31 -20.10 0.61 -3.05
CA PHE A 31 -19.34 0.45 -4.28
C PHE A 31 -18.13 -0.45 -4.09
N MET A 32 -17.33 -0.20 -3.05
CA MET A 32 -16.12 -0.99 -2.76
C MET A 32 -16.46 -2.47 -2.51
N LYS A 33 -17.52 -2.75 -1.73
CA LYS A 33 -17.98 -4.11 -1.47
C LYS A 33 -18.47 -4.82 -2.73
N ASP A 34 -19.23 -4.14 -3.58
CA ASP A 34 -19.74 -4.71 -4.83
C ASP A 34 -18.60 -5.00 -5.83
N MET A 35 -17.70 -4.05 -6.01
CA MET A 35 -16.52 -4.15 -6.88
C MET A 35 -15.60 -5.29 -6.44
N ALA A 36 -15.33 -5.40 -5.13
CA ALA A 36 -14.41 -6.38 -4.59
C ALA A 36 -15.00 -7.79 -4.47
N ARG A 37 -16.32 -7.96 -4.46
CA ARG A 37 -16.98 -9.25 -4.24
C ARG A 37 -16.44 -10.39 -5.11
N PRO A 38 -16.32 -10.25 -6.44
CA PRO A 38 -15.77 -11.33 -7.27
C PRO A 38 -14.34 -11.71 -6.91
N LEU A 39 -13.54 -10.74 -6.45
CA LEU A 39 -12.16 -10.97 -6.02
C LEU A 39 -12.09 -11.68 -4.67
N VAL A 40 -12.94 -11.28 -3.72
CA VAL A 40 -13.04 -11.90 -2.40
C VAL A 40 -13.46 -13.37 -2.53
N GLU A 41 -14.46 -13.65 -3.37
CA GLU A 41 -14.91 -15.00 -3.69
C GLU A 41 -13.80 -15.80 -4.40
N ALA A 42 -13.10 -15.19 -5.34
CA ALA A 42 -11.95 -15.81 -6.03
C ALA A 42 -10.81 -16.16 -5.08
N ALA A 43 -10.60 -15.34 -4.05
CA ALA A 43 -9.64 -15.56 -2.97
C ALA A 43 -10.06 -16.66 -1.98
N GLY A 44 -11.30 -17.16 -2.09
CA GLY A 44 -11.84 -18.17 -1.17
C GLY A 44 -12.22 -17.60 0.21
N LEU A 45 -12.43 -16.28 0.27
CA LEU A 45 -12.85 -15.59 1.49
C LEU A 45 -14.36 -15.38 1.49
N GLU A 46 -14.94 -15.26 2.69
CA GLU A 46 -16.35 -14.91 2.84
C GLU A 46 -16.51 -13.40 2.61
N PRO A 47 -17.36 -12.93 1.65
CA PRO A 47 -17.50 -11.51 1.34
C PRO A 47 -17.88 -10.63 2.53
N LYS A 48 -18.60 -11.17 3.51
CA LYS A 48 -18.98 -10.42 4.72
C LYS A 48 -17.87 -10.28 5.74
N SER A 49 -16.79 -11.07 5.62
CA SER A 49 -15.65 -11.04 6.55
C SER A 49 -14.55 -10.06 6.13
N VAL A 50 -14.63 -9.54 4.90
CA VAL A 50 -13.67 -8.54 4.39
C VAL A 50 -14.30 -7.15 4.46
N GLU A 51 -13.70 -6.28 5.26
CA GLU A 51 -14.13 -4.89 5.37
C GLU A 51 -13.22 -3.95 4.59
N PHE A 52 -13.83 -2.96 3.93
CA PHE A 52 -13.10 -1.92 3.20
C PHE A 52 -13.23 -0.61 3.97
N VAL A 53 -12.09 -0.02 4.30
CA VAL A 53 -11.99 1.21 5.10
C VAL A 53 -11.32 2.29 4.27
N LEU A 54 -11.99 3.42 4.09
CA LEU A 54 -11.43 4.57 3.39
C LEU A 54 -10.75 5.49 4.39
N VAL A 55 -9.48 5.80 4.12
CA VAL A 55 -8.65 6.70 4.96
C VAL A 55 -8.44 8.01 4.24
N GLN A 56 -8.66 9.14 4.92
CA GLN A 56 -8.35 10.45 4.37
C GLN A 56 -6.84 10.68 4.40
N ASP A 57 -6.22 10.44 3.26
CA ASP A 57 -4.79 10.64 3.03
C ASP A 57 -4.58 10.79 1.52
N ASP A 58 -3.87 11.83 1.11
CA ASP A 58 -3.65 12.16 -0.30
C ASP A 58 -2.59 11.28 -0.97
N SER A 59 -1.83 10.51 -0.18
CA SER A 59 -0.82 9.59 -0.71
C SER A 59 -1.46 8.39 -1.40
N LEU A 60 -0.70 7.80 -2.33
CA LEU A 60 -1.06 6.52 -2.94
C LEU A 60 -0.73 5.40 -1.95
N ASN A 61 -1.73 4.81 -1.33
CA ASN A 61 -1.53 3.63 -0.49
C ASN A 61 -2.79 2.79 -0.36
N ALA A 62 -2.57 1.49 -0.17
CA ALA A 62 -3.52 0.52 0.34
C ALA A 62 -2.76 -0.46 1.23
N PHE A 63 -3.40 -1.01 2.24
CA PHE A 63 -2.78 -1.99 3.12
C PHE A 63 -3.83 -2.78 3.88
N VAL A 64 -3.40 -3.92 4.40
CA VAL A 64 -4.24 -4.78 5.25
C VAL A 64 -3.73 -4.75 6.68
N THR A 65 -4.63 -4.62 7.64
CA THR A 65 -4.31 -4.77 9.06
C THR A 65 -5.55 -5.19 9.86
N GLY A 66 -5.36 -5.62 11.11
CA GLY A 66 -6.46 -5.91 12.01
C GLY A 66 -7.39 -7.05 11.53
N GLY A 67 -6.84 -8.10 10.93
CA GLY A 67 -7.61 -9.23 10.41
C GLY A 67 -7.82 -9.14 8.90
N GLN A 68 -9.07 -9.03 8.44
CA GLN A 68 -9.43 -8.98 7.02
C GLN A 68 -9.93 -7.58 6.61
N ASN A 69 -9.32 -6.53 7.15
CA ASN A 69 -9.65 -5.16 6.81
C ASN A 69 -8.67 -4.62 5.76
N VAL A 70 -9.21 -4.18 4.63
CA VAL A 70 -8.47 -3.54 3.53
C VAL A 70 -8.66 -2.03 3.67
N PHE A 71 -7.57 -1.33 3.92
CA PHE A 71 -7.55 0.13 4.01
C PHE A 71 -7.12 0.70 2.67
N LEU A 72 -7.86 1.69 2.17
CA LEU A 72 -7.50 2.44 0.97
C LEU A 72 -7.40 3.92 1.30
N HIS A 73 -6.32 4.56 0.87
CA HIS A 73 -6.19 6.01 0.96
C HIS A 73 -7.08 6.70 -0.07
N SER A 74 -7.65 7.85 0.30
CA SER A 74 -8.43 8.69 -0.61
C SER A 74 -7.62 9.08 -1.86
N GLY A 75 -6.31 9.32 -1.69
CA GLY A 75 -5.40 9.60 -2.79
C GLY A 75 -5.30 8.46 -3.82
N THR A 76 -5.40 7.22 -3.39
CA THR A 76 -5.40 6.05 -4.29
C THR A 76 -6.61 6.06 -5.22
N ILE A 77 -7.81 6.28 -4.67
CA ILE A 77 -9.04 6.37 -5.47
C ILE A 77 -9.02 7.61 -6.36
N ALA A 78 -8.62 8.77 -5.83
CA ALA A 78 -8.61 10.03 -6.56
C ALA A 78 -7.64 10.01 -7.75
N GLN A 79 -6.52 9.30 -7.66
CA GLN A 79 -5.50 9.24 -8.71
C GLN A 79 -5.66 8.05 -9.66
N ALA A 80 -6.44 7.04 -9.31
CA ALA A 80 -6.72 5.92 -10.20
C ALA A 80 -7.46 6.40 -11.47
N LYS A 81 -7.08 5.89 -12.63
CA LYS A 81 -7.65 6.28 -13.92
C LYS A 81 -8.96 5.56 -14.23
N GLY A 82 -9.12 4.35 -13.70
CA GLY A 82 -10.32 3.54 -13.88
C GLY A 82 -10.46 2.49 -12.77
N VAL A 83 -11.63 1.87 -12.70
CA VAL A 83 -11.95 0.87 -11.68
C VAL A 83 -10.98 -0.30 -11.70
N ASN A 84 -10.48 -0.70 -12.87
CA ASN A 84 -9.58 -1.83 -13.00
C ASN A 84 -8.25 -1.64 -12.24
N GLN A 85 -7.80 -0.39 -12.04
CA GLN A 85 -6.64 -0.11 -11.20
C GLN A 85 -6.93 -0.43 -9.73
N ILE A 86 -8.12 -0.08 -9.24
CA ILE A 86 -8.54 -0.39 -7.86
C ILE A 86 -8.76 -1.90 -7.69
N GLU A 87 -9.36 -2.57 -8.67
CA GLU A 87 -9.51 -4.04 -8.66
C GLU A 87 -8.15 -4.73 -8.53
N GLY A 88 -7.14 -4.24 -9.24
CA GLY A 88 -5.78 -4.76 -9.15
C GLY A 88 -5.15 -4.59 -7.77
N ILE A 89 -5.30 -3.40 -7.18
CA ILE A 89 -4.83 -3.11 -5.82
C ILE A 89 -5.53 -4.02 -4.81
N VAL A 90 -6.86 -4.12 -4.88
CA VAL A 90 -7.64 -4.97 -3.97
C VAL A 90 -7.25 -6.43 -4.11
N ALA A 91 -7.02 -6.93 -5.33
CA ALA A 91 -6.56 -8.31 -5.53
C ALA A 91 -5.20 -8.56 -4.85
N HIS A 92 -4.29 -7.60 -4.89
CA HIS A 92 -3.01 -7.64 -4.17
C HIS A 92 -3.23 -7.67 -2.65
N GLU A 93 -4.05 -6.77 -2.10
CA GLU A 93 -4.32 -6.73 -0.66
C GLU A 93 -4.98 -8.02 -0.15
N LEU A 94 -5.89 -8.62 -0.94
CA LEU A 94 -6.45 -9.95 -0.63
C LEU A 94 -5.38 -11.04 -0.64
N GLY A 95 -4.34 -10.91 -1.45
CA GLY A 95 -3.16 -11.77 -1.40
C GLY A 95 -2.44 -11.71 -0.06
N HIS A 96 -2.29 -10.51 0.53
CA HIS A 96 -1.75 -10.36 1.88
C HIS A 96 -2.63 -10.99 2.96
N ILE A 97 -3.96 -10.89 2.84
CA ILE A 97 -4.91 -11.55 3.75
C ILE A 97 -4.74 -13.07 3.69
N THR A 98 -4.83 -13.64 2.49
CA THR A 98 -4.76 -15.10 2.29
C THR A 98 -3.38 -15.67 2.61
N GLY A 99 -2.30 -14.90 2.39
CA GLY A 99 -0.94 -15.23 2.80
C GLY A 99 -0.70 -15.17 4.31
N GLY A 100 -1.62 -14.55 5.07
CA GLY A 100 -1.46 -14.33 6.51
C GLY A 100 -0.27 -13.42 6.84
N HIS A 101 0.09 -12.48 5.95
CA HIS A 101 1.31 -11.69 6.04
C HIS A 101 1.32 -10.78 7.25
N ASN A 102 0.18 -10.21 7.64
CA ASN A 102 0.04 -9.39 8.85
C ASN A 102 0.35 -10.17 10.14
N VAL A 103 -0.12 -11.41 10.21
CA VAL A 103 0.13 -12.27 11.37
C VAL A 103 1.60 -12.69 11.43
N ARG A 104 2.20 -12.93 10.27
CA ARG A 104 3.59 -13.40 10.13
C ARG A 104 4.64 -12.28 10.11
N PHE A 105 4.23 -11.03 10.08
CA PHE A 105 5.17 -9.88 10.11
C PHE A 105 6.13 -9.95 11.29
N ALA A 106 5.62 -10.34 12.46
CA ALA A 106 6.44 -10.54 13.66
C ALA A 106 7.54 -11.61 13.48
N ASP A 107 7.31 -12.63 12.64
CA ASP A 107 8.29 -13.68 12.39
C ASP A 107 9.47 -13.17 11.53
N GLY A 108 9.18 -12.33 10.52
CA GLY A 108 10.23 -11.65 9.75
C GLY A 108 11.07 -10.72 10.62
N MET A 109 10.42 -9.98 11.51
CA MET A 109 11.11 -9.11 12.47
C MET A 109 11.97 -9.87 13.47
N LYS A 110 11.53 -11.03 13.97
CA LYS A 110 12.35 -11.86 14.89
C LYS A 110 13.67 -12.28 14.26
N GLY A 111 13.66 -12.71 12.99
CA GLY A 111 14.87 -13.10 12.28
C GLY A 111 15.89 -11.97 12.16
N ALA A 112 15.44 -10.78 11.79
CA ALA A 112 16.27 -9.58 11.68
C ALA A 112 16.77 -9.11 13.05
N SER A 113 15.89 -9.05 14.05
CA SER A 113 16.25 -8.64 15.42
C SER A 113 17.27 -9.58 16.08
N SER A 114 17.18 -10.88 15.82
CA SER A 114 18.17 -11.85 16.34
C SER A 114 19.58 -11.58 15.78
N ILE A 115 19.69 -11.28 14.48
CA ILE A 115 20.96 -10.92 13.84
C ILE A 115 21.52 -9.63 14.45
N SER A 116 20.68 -8.59 14.58
CA SER A 116 21.08 -7.32 15.18
C SER A 116 21.57 -7.49 16.63
N LEU A 117 20.83 -8.26 17.44
CA LEU A 117 21.20 -8.48 18.84
C LEU A 117 22.52 -9.24 18.98
N VAL A 118 22.70 -10.33 18.23
CA VAL A 118 23.95 -11.10 18.25
C VAL A 118 25.13 -10.24 17.80
N SER A 119 24.97 -9.45 16.74
CA SER A 119 26.01 -8.56 16.24
C SER A 119 26.38 -7.46 17.25
N LEU A 120 25.38 -6.92 17.95
CA LEU A 120 25.59 -5.94 19.00
C LEU A 120 26.40 -6.53 20.16
N LEU A 121 26.06 -7.74 20.62
CA LEU A 121 26.77 -8.42 21.72
C LEU A 121 28.21 -8.78 21.34
N LEU A 122 28.40 -9.32 20.13
CA LEU A 122 29.75 -9.67 19.65
C LEU A 122 30.61 -8.43 19.41
N GLY A 123 30.02 -7.37 18.84
CA GLY A 123 30.72 -6.10 18.64
C GLY A 123 31.12 -5.44 19.96
N ALA A 124 30.25 -5.43 20.96
CA ALA A 124 30.53 -4.91 22.28
C ALA A 124 31.65 -5.73 22.98
N ALA A 125 31.61 -7.05 22.86
CA ALA A 125 32.66 -7.92 23.39
C ALA A 125 34.02 -7.66 22.74
N ALA A 126 34.08 -7.46 21.44
CA ALA A 126 35.29 -7.11 20.70
C ALA A 126 35.88 -5.75 21.14
N ILE A 127 35.01 -4.74 21.32
CA ILE A 127 35.41 -3.43 21.83
C ILE A 127 36.01 -3.56 23.26
N ALA A 128 35.34 -4.31 24.12
CA ALA A 128 35.84 -4.55 25.50
C ALA A 128 37.15 -5.30 25.53
N ALA A 129 37.42 -6.14 24.53
CA ALA A 129 38.70 -6.84 24.35
C ALA A 129 39.82 -5.98 23.71
N GLY A 130 39.58 -4.68 23.46
CA GLY A 130 40.51 -3.76 22.84
C GLY A 130 40.49 -3.72 21.30
N ALA A 131 39.61 -4.45 20.65
CA ALA A 131 39.46 -4.49 19.19
C ALA A 131 38.33 -3.53 18.71
N GLY A 132 38.47 -2.24 19.01
CA GLY A 132 37.42 -1.24 18.80
C GLY A 132 36.93 -1.16 17.36
N GLU A 133 37.81 -1.08 16.37
CA GLU A 133 37.44 -1.04 14.95
C GLU A 133 36.73 -2.32 14.49
N ALA A 134 37.22 -3.48 14.88
CA ALA A 134 36.59 -4.75 14.56
C ALA A 134 35.19 -4.86 15.19
N GLY A 135 35.02 -4.38 16.44
CA GLY A 135 33.74 -4.37 17.12
C GLY A 135 32.71 -3.47 16.42
N MET A 136 33.10 -2.28 15.98
CA MET A 136 32.27 -1.39 15.19
C MET A 136 31.90 -2.01 13.83
N GLY A 137 32.86 -2.68 13.17
CA GLY A 137 32.62 -3.41 11.92
C GLY A 137 31.62 -4.54 12.07
N ILE A 138 31.69 -5.31 13.16
CA ILE A 138 30.74 -6.39 13.49
C ILE A 138 29.32 -5.80 13.67
N MET A 139 29.17 -4.70 14.42
CA MET A 139 27.88 -4.06 14.64
C MET A 139 27.26 -3.55 13.31
N ALA A 140 28.07 -2.82 12.52
CA ALA A 140 27.62 -2.27 11.24
C ALA A 140 27.21 -3.38 10.23
N GLY A 141 28.06 -4.41 10.09
CA GLY A 141 27.80 -5.57 9.25
C GLY A 141 26.56 -6.34 9.68
N GLY A 142 26.36 -6.48 11.00
CA GLY A 142 25.20 -7.12 11.56
C GLY A 142 23.89 -6.35 11.29
N GLN A 143 23.91 -5.03 11.39
CA GLN A 143 22.76 -4.20 11.03
C GLN A 143 22.43 -4.33 9.53
N GLN A 144 23.44 -4.32 8.67
CA GLN A 144 23.22 -4.52 7.23
C GLN A 144 22.67 -5.91 6.91
N ALA A 145 23.20 -6.96 7.58
CA ALA A 145 22.71 -8.32 7.42
C ALA A 145 21.25 -8.47 7.92
N ALA A 146 20.89 -7.85 9.05
CA ALA A 146 19.53 -7.83 9.58
C ALA A 146 18.56 -7.14 8.62
N MET A 147 18.94 -5.98 8.09
CA MET A 147 18.14 -5.27 7.08
C MET A 147 18.00 -6.10 5.81
N GLY A 148 19.08 -6.72 5.32
CA GLY A 148 19.04 -7.62 4.17
C GLY A 148 18.09 -8.81 4.37
N LYS A 149 18.09 -9.39 5.57
CA LYS A 149 17.17 -10.49 5.94
C LYS A 149 15.70 -10.04 5.93
N PHE A 150 15.43 -8.87 6.52
CA PHE A 150 14.08 -8.30 6.53
C PHE A 150 13.58 -7.98 5.12
N LEU A 151 14.40 -7.32 4.30
CA LEU A 151 14.05 -7.01 2.92
C LEU A 151 13.84 -8.25 2.06
N ALA A 152 14.61 -9.31 2.27
CA ALA A 152 14.42 -10.59 1.58
C ALA A 152 13.07 -11.22 1.98
N TYR A 153 12.73 -11.18 3.27
CA TYR A 153 11.43 -11.65 3.76
C TYR A 153 10.27 -10.84 3.13
N SER A 154 10.37 -9.51 3.15
CA SER A 154 9.37 -8.63 2.53
C SER A 154 9.20 -8.93 1.03
N ARG A 155 10.30 -9.03 0.26
CA ARG A 155 10.22 -9.37 -1.18
C ARG A 155 9.54 -10.72 -1.44
N ASN A 156 9.76 -11.72 -0.60
CA ASN A 156 9.09 -13.00 -0.74
C ASN A 156 7.59 -12.89 -0.47
N GLN A 157 7.18 -12.09 0.51
CA GLN A 157 5.76 -11.82 0.75
C GLN A 157 5.13 -11.12 -0.45
N GLU A 158 5.76 -10.05 -0.95
CA GLU A 158 5.26 -9.33 -2.13
C GLU A 158 5.12 -10.26 -3.35
N SER A 159 6.13 -11.07 -3.64
CA SER A 159 6.08 -12.02 -4.76
C SER A 159 4.96 -13.04 -4.63
N SER A 160 4.72 -13.57 -3.42
CA SER A 160 3.60 -14.51 -3.19
C SER A 160 2.24 -13.82 -3.28
N THR A 161 2.16 -12.58 -2.82
CA THR A 161 0.96 -11.73 -2.89
C THR A 161 0.61 -11.40 -4.34
N ASP A 162 1.60 -11.03 -5.14
CA ASP A 162 1.43 -10.76 -6.57
C ASP A 162 0.89 -11.97 -7.33
N GLN A 163 1.44 -13.15 -7.05
CA GLN A 163 0.97 -14.40 -7.67
C GLN A 163 -0.47 -14.73 -7.24
N ALA A 164 -0.80 -14.55 -5.96
CA ALA A 164 -2.15 -14.75 -5.46
C ALA A 164 -3.13 -13.76 -6.10
N GLY A 165 -2.80 -12.46 -6.12
CA GLY A 165 -3.61 -11.43 -6.74
C GLY A 165 -3.86 -11.69 -8.23
N ALA A 166 -2.83 -12.14 -8.96
CA ALA A 166 -2.98 -12.53 -10.35
C ALA A 166 -3.95 -13.69 -10.55
N GLN A 167 -3.90 -14.70 -9.67
CA GLN A 167 -4.84 -15.83 -9.70
C GLN A 167 -6.27 -15.37 -9.37
N PHE A 168 -6.45 -14.45 -8.42
CA PHE A 168 -7.77 -13.93 -8.07
C PHE A 168 -8.39 -13.14 -9.22
N LEU A 169 -7.62 -12.26 -9.86
CA LEU A 169 -8.07 -11.53 -11.05
C LEU A 169 -8.45 -12.49 -12.18
N ALA A 170 -7.59 -13.47 -12.49
CA ALA A 170 -7.86 -14.45 -13.54
C ALA A 170 -9.12 -15.27 -13.26
N LYS A 171 -9.31 -15.73 -12.00
CA LYS A 171 -10.45 -16.53 -11.57
C LYS A 171 -11.75 -15.71 -11.54
N ALA A 172 -11.67 -14.43 -11.19
CA ALA A 172 -12.78 -13.50 -11.28
C ALA A 172 -13.09 -13.05 -12.73
N GLY A 173 -12.21 -13.36 -13.68
CA GLY A 173 -12.36 -12.93 -15.07
C GLY A 173 -12.09 -11.43 -15.25
N ILE A 174 -11.27 -10.83 -14.40
CA ILE A 174 -10.89 -9.41 -14.39
C ILE A 174 -9.49 -9.25 -14.98
N SER A 175 -9.29 -8.22 -15.81
CA SER A 175 -7.99 -7.93 -16.42
C SER A 175 -6.96 -7.46 -15.39
N GLY A 176 -5.72 -7.95 -15.51
CA GLY A 176 -4.58 -7.47 -14.73
C GLY A 176 -3.93 -6.18 -15.28
N ARG A 177 -4.42 -5.63 -16.39
CA ARG A 177 -3.83 -4.43 -17.03
C ARG A 177 -3.82 -3.23 -16.07
N GLY A 178 -4.90 -3.02 -15.32
CA GLY A 178 -5.01 -1.91 -14.37
C GLY A 178 -3.94 -1.97 -13.28
N SER A 179 -3.59 -3.17 -12.78
CA SER A 179 -2.49 -3.34 -11.82
C SER A 179 -1.16 -2.84 -12.40
N ILE A 180 -0.85 -3.24 -13.63
CA ILE A 180 0.40 -2.85 -14.29
C ILE A 180 0.43 -1.35 -14.57
N GLU A 181 -0.68 -0.78 -15.02
CA GLU A 181 -0.80 0.67 -15.26
C GLU A 181 -0.61 1.47 -13.96
N PHE A 182 -1.20 0.99 -12.86
CA PHE A 182 -1.06 1.62 -11.56
C PHE A 182 0.38 1.55 -11.06
N PHE A 183 1.04 0.41 -11.14
CA PHE A 183 2.43 0.25 -10.74
C PHE A 183 3.39 1.10 -11.59
N LYS A 184 3.17 1.16 -12.90
CA LYS A 184 3.93 2.07 -13.78
C LYS A 184 3.67 3.54 -13.45
N GLN A 185 2.46 3.90 -13.00
CA GLN A 185 2.15 5.25 -12.56
C GLN A 185 2.93 5.62 -11.29
N ILE A 186 2.97 4.74 -10.28
CA ILE A 186 3.76 4.94 -9.06
C ILE A 186 5.24 5.07 -9.41
N GLN A 187 5.78 4.13 -10.17
CA GLN A 187 7.20 4.14 -10.59
C GLN A 187 7.57 5.44 -11.31
N ASN A 188 6.71 5.93 -12.20
CA ASN A 188 6.94 7.20 -12.90
C ASN A 188 6.91 8.42 -11.97
N GLN A 189 6.10 8.39 -10.91
CA GLN A 189 6.11 9.44 -9.89
C GLN A 189 7.42 9.42 -9.11
N GLU A 190 7.90 8.26 -8.70
CA GLU A 190 9.19 8.09 -8.01
C GLU A 190 10.36 8.67 -8.82
N TYR A 191 10.41 8.37 -10.13
CA TYR A 191 11.46 8.92 -11.01
C TYR A 191 11.38 10.42 -11.22
N ARG A 192 10.17 11.00 -11.28
CA ARG A 192 9.99 12.43 -11.55
C ARG A 192 10.44 13.33 -10.39
N TYR A 193 10.25 12.86 -9.19
CA TYR A 193 10.44 13.72 -8.03
C TYR A 193 11.82 13.60 -7.40
N ALA A 194 12.68 12.63 -7.82
CA ALA A 194 14.03 12.37 -7.26
C ALA A 194 14.08 12.51 -5.72
N ILE A 195 12.92 12.38 -5.07
CA ILE A 195 12.68 12.62 -3.66
C ILE A 195 12.94 11.30 -2.93
N PRO A 196 13.59 11.29 -1.75
CA PRO A 196 13.56 10.15 -0.87
C PRO A 196 12.09 9.79 -0.64
N GLN A 197 11.73 8.56 -1.00
CA GLN A 197 10.35 8.10 -1.08
C GLN A 197 9.59 8.32 0.23
N ASP A 198 8.90 9.45 0.33
CA ASP A 198 7.83 9.64 1.31
C ASP A 198 6.52 9.03 0.80
N ASP A 199 6.55 8.42 -0.39
CA ASP A 199 5.42 7.66 -0.92
C ASP A 199 5.20 6.43 -0.04
N SER A 200 4.05 6.42 0.61
CA SER A 200 3.69 5.39 1.58
C SER A 200 3.56 4.01 0.92
N TYR A 201 3.12 3.92 -0.34
CA TYR A 201 2.97 2.65 -1.05
C TYR A 201 4.31 1.98 -1.36
N GLY A 202 5.27 2.70 -1.91
CA GLY A 202 6.61 2.15 -2.20
C GLY A 202 7.36 1.68 -0.94
N ARG A 203 7.02 2.22 0.23
CA ARG A 203 7.59 1.76 1.52
C ARG A 203 6.91 0.51 2.06
N THR A 204 5.60 0.36 1.87
CA THR A 204 4.84 -0.82 2.31
C THR A 204 4.95 -1.97 1.31
N HIS A 205 5.01 -1.66 0.01
CA HIS A 205 5.04 -2.60 -1.11
C HIS A 205 6.17 -2.26 -2.09
N PRO A 206 7.45 -2.54 -1.76
CA PRO A 206 8.58 -2.15 -2.59
C PRO A 206 8.43 -2.57 -4.05
N LEU A 207 8.38 -1.59 -4.95
CA LEU A 207 8.26 -1.80 -6.39
C LEU A 207 9.64 -1.79 -7.04
N SER A 208 9.93 -2.80 -7.86
CA SER A 208 11.06 -2.79 -8.76
C SER A 208 10.58 -2.94 -10.21
N GLY A 209 11.34 -2.41 -11.17
CA GLY A 209 11.03 -2.61 -12.58
C GLY A 209 10.97 -4.10 -12.96
N GLU A 210 11.79 -4.92 -12.33
CA GLU A 210 11.76 -6.37 -12.48
C GLU A 210 10.43 -6.98 -12.01
N ARG A 211 9.92 -6.56 -10.83
CA ARG A 211 8.63 -7.00 -10.30
C ARG A 211 7.49 -6.66 -11.26
N ILE A 212 7.46 -5.44 -11.80
CA ILE A 212 6.45 -5.00 -12.78
C ILE A 212 6.51 -5.86 -14.06
N THR A 213 7.71 -6.14 -14.56
CA THR A 213 7.91 -6.98 -15.76
C THR A 213 7.41 -8.41 -15.54
N MET A 214 7.76 -9.01 -14.40
CA MET A 214 7.31 -10.37 -14.05
C MET A 214 5.79 -10.44 -13.91
N LEU A 215 5.17 -9.44 -13.29
CA LEU A 215 3.72 -9.35 -13.17
C LEU A 215 3.03 -9.19 -14.52
N GLU A 216 3.57 -8.35 -15.40
CA GLU A 216 3.01 -8.15 -16.73
C GLU A 216 3.02 -9.46 -17.54
N GLU A 217 4.11 -10.23 -17.48
CA GLU A 217 4.18 -11.55 -18.11
C GLU A 217 3.20 -12.56 -17.50
N LEU A 218 3.01 -12.50 -16.19
CA LEU A 218 2.05 -13.36 -15.49
C LEU A 218 0.60 -13.05 -15.91
N TYR A 219 0.22 -11.77 -15.91
CA TYR A 219 -1.12 -11.33 -16.28
C TYR A 219 -1.46 -11.59 -17.77
N LYS A 220 -0.49 -11.44 -18.69
CA LYS A 220 -0.68 -11.74 -20.10
C LYS A 220 -1.06 -13.21 -20.39
N LYS A 221 -0.75 -14.12 -19.47
CA LYS A 221 -1.17 -15.53 -19.59
C LYS A 221 -2.65 -15.74 -19.21
N SER A 222 -3.27 -14.77 -18.58
CA SER A 222 -4.68 -14.85 -18.20
C SER A 222 -5.60 -14.67 -19.42
N PRO A 223 -6.63 -15.53 -19.60
CA PRO A 223 -7.64 -15.31 -20.63
C PRO A 223 -8.43 -14.00 -20.44
N ALA A 224 -8.37 -13.40 -19.25
CA ALA A 224 -9.00 -12.12 -18.95
C ALA A 224 -8.15 -10.90 -19.32
N TRP A 225 -6.90 -11.08 -19.82
CA TRP A 225 -5.98 -9.98 -20.06
C TRP A 225 -6.57 -8.84 -20.92
N ASP A 226 -7.27 -9.18 -21.99
CA ASP A 226 -7.87 -8.22 -22.91
C ASP A 226 -9.34 -7.91 -22.59
N ARG A 227 -9.86 -8.40 -21.46
CA ARG A 227 -11.25 -8.16 -21.07
C ARG A 227 -11.41 -6.72 -20.62
N PRO A 228 -12.36 -5.96 -21.19
CA PRO A 228 -12.65 -4.62 -20.72
C PRO A 228 -13.31 -4.65 -19.33
N SER A 229 -13.16 -3.58 -18.57
CA SER A 229 -13.90 -3.37 -17.34
C SER A 229 -15.40 -3.33 -17.62
N ASP A 230 -16.22 -3.71 -16.62
CA ASP A 230 -17.66 -3.55 -16.69
C ASP A 230 -18.00 -2.05 -16.79
N PRO A 231 -18.67 -1.61 -17.87
CA PRO A 231 -19.00 -0.19 -18.06
C PRO A 231 -19.91 0.38 -16.96
N ALA A 232 -20.77 -0.45 -16.36
CA ALA A 232 -21.63 -0.01 -15.26
C ALA A 232 -20.81 0.22 -13.98
N LEU A 233 -19.85 -0.66 -13.70
CA LEU A 233 -18.95 -0.51 -12.59
C LEU A 233 -18.01 0.68 -12.77
N GLU A 234 -17.47 0.88 -13.98
CA GLU A 234 -16.64 2.04 -14.32
C GLU A 234 -17.40 3.36 -14.12
N LYS A 235 -18.65 3.42 -14.57
CA LYS A 235 -19.50 4.61 -14.36
C LYS A 235 -19.71 4.91 -12.87
N ARG A 236 -19.98 3.89 -12.05
CA ARG A 236 -20.10 4.03 -10.59
C ARG A 236 -18.78 4.51 -9.97
N PHE A 237 -17.66 3.96 -10.44
CA PHE A 237 -16.33 4.36 -9.98
C PHE A 237 -16.08 5.85 -10.23
N GLN A 238 -16.32 6.34 -11.44
CA GLN A 238 -16.11 7.75 -11.78
C GLN A 238 -16.97 8.69 -10.92
N ARG A 239 -18.18 8.28 -10.58
CA ARG A 239 -19.06 9.04 -9.68
C ARG A 239 -18.52 9.08 -8.25
N VAL A 240 -18.15 7.92 -7.70
CA VAL A 240 -17.56 7.81 -6.36
C VAL A 240 -16.25 8.60 -6.26
N LYS A 241 -15.40 8.50 -7.29
CA LYS A 241 -14.15 9.25 -7.37
C LYS A 241 -14.39 10.76 -7.37
N ALA A 242 -15.30 11.25 -8.20
CA ALA A 242 -15.62 12.67 -8.27
C ALA A 242 -16.16 13.21 -6.94
N LYS A 243 -17.12 12.49 -6.33
CA LYS A 243 -17.65 12.80 -5.00
C LYS A 243 -16.54 12.86 -3.94
N LEU A 244 -15.64 11.88 -3.94
CA LEU A 244 -14.52 11.84 -3.02
C LEU A 244 -13.58 13.04 -3.22
N VAL A 245 -13.21 13.34 -4.47
CA VAL A 245 -12.38 14.50 -4.81
C VAL A 245 -13.02 15.80 -4.34
N GLY A 246 -14.32 16.00 -4.59
CA GLY A 246 -15.05 17.18 -4.12
C GLY A 246 -15.09 17.32 -2.61
N PHE A 247 -15.07 16.18 -1.89
CA PHE A 247 -15.11 16.18 -0.42
C PHE A 247 -13.73 16.40 0.24
N VAL A 248 -12.65 15.79 -0.30
CA VAL A 248 -11.33 15.79 0.36
C VAL A 248 -10.36 16.84 -0.19
N SER A 249 -10.59 17.34 -1.41
CA SER A 249 -9.66 18.29 -2.05
C SER A 249 -10.03 19.73 -1.76
N GLU A 250 -9.02 20.60 -1.82
CA GLU A 250 -9.26 22.05 -1.84
C GLU A 250 -10.14 22.44 -3.03
N PRO A 251 -11.11 23.36 -2.87
CA PRO A 251 -12.04 23.73 -3.91
C PRO A 251 -11.38 24.12 -5.25
N ALA A 252 -10.25 24.85 -5.20
CA ALA A 252 -9.51 25.23 -6.40
C ALA A 252 -9.03 24.02 -7.21
N ARG A 253 -8.60 22.94 -6.54
CA ARG A 253 -8.19 21.67 -7.19
C ARG A 253 -9.39 20.94 -7.75
N THR A 254 -10.51 20.91 -7.03
CA THR A 254 -11.75 20.31 -7.49
C THR A 254 -12.23 20.98 -8.79
N PHE A 255 -12.26 22.32 -8.85
CA PHE A 255 -12.65 23.04 -10.06
C PHE A 255 -11.66 22.92 -11.23
N GLN A 256 -10.39 22.60 -10.96
CA GLN A 256 -9.45 22.26 -12.02
C GLN A 256 -9.75 20.89 -12.66
N LEU A 257 -10.13 19.91 -11.84
CA LEU A 257 -10.44 18.56 -12.31
C LEU A 257 -11.86 18.44 -12.89
N TYR A 258 -12.80 19.17 -12.32
CA TYR A 258 -14.22 19.19 -12.66
C TYR A 258 -14.68 20.64 -12.80
N PRO A 259 -14.32 21.32 -13.92
CA PRO A 259 -14.71 22.71 -14.14
C PRO A 259 -16.24 22.86 -14.24
N GLU A 260 -16.78 24.02 -13.87
CA GLU A 260 -18.21 24.33 -13.93
C GLU A 260 -18.82 24.13 -15.33
N SER A 261 -18.00 24.19 -16.37
CA SER A 261 -18.41 23.90 -17.74
C SER A 261 -18.59 22.43 -18.05
N ASP A 262 -18.09 21.53 -17.18
CA ASP A 262 -18.29 20.08 -17.31
C ASP A 262 -19.67 19.68 -16.78
N LEU A 263 -20.59 19.33 -17.68
CA LEU A 263 -21.95 18.91 -17.35
C LEU A 263 -22.07 17.40 -17.16
N SER A 264 -20.98 16.67 -17.15
CA SER A 264 -20.96 15.23 -16.94
C SER A 264 -21.56 14.84 -15.58
N GLU A 265 -22.05 13.61 -15.48
CA GLU A 265 -22.58 13.10 -14.20
C GLU A 265 -21.51 13.14 -13.10
N PRO A 266 -20.24 12.69 -13.30
CA PRO A 266 -19.22 12.81 -12.28
C PRO A 266 -18.97 14.25 -11.80
N ALA A 267 -18.90 15.23 -12.71
CA ALA A 267 -18.68 16.63 -12.35
C ALA A 267 -19.76 17.22 -11.44
N ARG A 268 -20.99 16.70 -11.52
CA ARG A 268 -22.08 17.11 -10.63
C ARG A 268 -21.96 16.55 -9.22
N TYR A 269 -21.12 15.54 -9.02
CA TYR A 269 -20.84 14.95 -7.72
C TYR A 269 -19.59 15.58 -7.03
N ALA A 270 -18.69 16.17 -7.81
CA ALA A 270 -17.54 16.92 -7.31
C ALA A 270 -17.94 18.32 -6.82
#